data_5c96d5f3a8d5acc60c8371317fe06d6d
#
_entry.id   5c96d5f3a8d5acc60c8371317fe06d6d
#
_cell.length_a   1.000
_cell.length_b   1.000
_cell.length_c   1.000
_cell.angle_alpha   90.00
_cell.angle_beta   90.00
_cell.angle_gamma   90.00
#
_symmetry.space_group_name_H-M   'P 1'
#
loop_
_entity.id
_entity.type
_entity.pdbx_description
1 polymer ?
#
loop_
_entity_poly.entity_id
_entity_poly.type
_entity_poly.pdbx_seq_one_letter_code
_entity_poly.pdbx_strand_id
1 'polypeptide(L)'
;IAMDFGVAKKFGGVCNLRMDDTNPQKEDTEYVEAIKRDIEWLGFKWGKLVYASDYFQDLWDFAVWCIKQGRAYVDEQSAETIAQQKGTPTTPGTNSPFRDRPVEESLRLFEEMNSGKMEPGKMVLRAKIDMASPNMHFRDPFMYRVLNMEHWRTGNKWNAYPMYDFTHGQSDYLEGVTHSICTLEFVPHHELYDLFVTWIKEWKGETENIEDNRPRQFEFNKLNLNYTLMSKRNLLILTKENVVNGWDDPRMPTICGIRRRGYSPESILKFIDSIGYTTFDALNDIKLMEAAARQDLNERATRVSAVLDPVKLIITNYPEGQSEELEVVNNPERPEDGTHTIIFSRELWIERSDFKIDPDKKFFRMYPGKETRLKGAY
;
A
#
# COMPACT_ATOMS: atom_id res chain seq x y z
N ILE A 1 1.91 4.97 0.53
CA ILE A 1 3.37 5.20 0.35
C ILE A 1 3.60 6.53 -0.38
N ALA A 2 3.27 6.65 -1.68
CA ALA A 2 3.59 7.85 -2.46
C ALA A 2 2.97 9.12 -1.87
N MET A 3 1.75 9.05 -1.36
CA MET A 3 1.08 10.16 -0.68
C MET A 3 1.77 10.53 0.64
N ASP A 4 1.99 9.57 1.52
CA ASP A 4 2.54 9.81 2.85
C ASP A 4 3.92 10.46 2.78
N PHE A 5 4.81 9.86 1.98
CA PHE A 5 6.13 10.41 1.72
C PHE A 5 6.09 11.71 0.94
N GLY A 6 5.16 11.85 -0.02
CA GLY A 6 4.95 13.06 -0.80
C GLY A 6 4.50 14.25 0.06
N VAL A 7 3.55 14.04 0.96
CA VAL A 7 3.08 15.06 1.93
C VAL A 7 4.22 15.45 2.86
N ALA A 8 4.91 14.47 3.46
CA ALA A 8 6.05 14.76 4.33
C ALA A 8 7.12 15.60 3.61
N LYS A 9 7.51 15.21 2.40
CA LYS A 9 8.47 15.96 1.57
C LYS A 9 8.00 17.39 1.27
N LYS A 10 6.74 17.55 0.87
CA LYS A 10 6.15 18.84 0.49
C LYS A 10 6.14 19.85 1.64
N PHE A 11 5.91 19.37 2.87
CA PHE A 11 5.83 20.22 4.06
C PHE A 11 7.09 20.20 4.93
N GLY A 12 8.18 19.60 4.47
CA GLY A 12 9.44 19.53 5.23
C GLY A 12 9.36 18.63 6.47
N GLY A 13 8.42 17.72 6.49
CA GLY A 13 8.22 16.74 7.56
C GLY A 13 9.00 15.44 7.33
N VAL A 14 8.78 14.48 8.24
CA VAL A 14 9.37 13.15 8.19
C VAL A 14 8.26 12.11 8.12
N CYS A 15 8.36 11.14 7.22
CA CYS A 15 7.48 9.99 7.17
C CYS A 15 8.14 8.80 7.88
N ASN A 16 7.48 8.24 8.88
CA ASN A 16 7.92 7.04 9.58
C ASN A 16 7.29 5.80 8.94
N LEU A 17 7.91 4.65 9.13
CA LEU A 17 7.39 3.36 8.74
C LEU A 17 7.07 2.54 9.99
N ARG A 18 5.80 2.30 10.25
CA ARG A 18 5.34 1.41 11.32
C ARG A 18 4.78 0.13 10.73
N MET A 19 5.24 -0.99 11.26
CA MET A 19 4.66 -2.31 11.02
C MET A 19 3.63 -2.58 12.12
N ASP A 20 2.38 -2.78 11.72
CA ASP A 20 1.32 -3.14 12.65
C ASP A 20 1.31 -4.66 12.85
N ASP A 21 2.16 -5.11 13.77
CA ASP A 21 2.35 -6.51 14.14
C ASP A 21 1.53 -6.90 15.39
N THR A 22 0.31 -6.38 15.51
CA THR A 22 -0.59 -6.70 16.64
C THR A 22 -1.19 -8.10 16.57
N ASN A 23 -1.16 -8.76 15.41
CA ASN A 23 -1.76 -10.07 15.21
C ASN A 23 -0.72 -11.12 14.80
N PRO A 24 -0.20 -11.93 15.74
CA PRO A 24 0.84 -12.91 15.47
C PRO A 24 0.46 -14.00 14.43
N GLN A 25 -0.84 -14.18 14.14
CA GLN A 25 -1.30 -15.16 13.14
C GLN A 25 -1.05 -14.73 11.69
N LYS A 26 -0.81 -13.44 11.45
CA LYS A 26 -0.78 -12.86 10.09
C LYS A 26 0.57 -12.26 9.72
N GLU A 27 1.50 -12.24 10.65
CA GLU A 27 2.79 -11.63 10.46
C GLU A 27 3.74 -12.58 9.74
N ASP A 28 4.35 -12.09 8.67
CA ASP A 28 5.37 -12.79 7.92
C ASP A 28 6.52 -11.82 7.63
N THR A 29 7.73 -12.19 8.03
CA THR A 29 8.94 -11.40 7.82
C THR A 29 9.20 -11.11 6.34
N GLU A 30 8.73 -11.99 5.44
CA GLU A 30 8.83 -11.77 4.00
C GLU A 30 8.11 -10.50 3.56
N TYR A 31 6.92 -10.22 4.11
CA TYR A 31 6.17 -9.00 3.78
C TYR A 31 6.86 -7.75 4.30
N VAL A 32 7.43 -7.79 5.50
CA VAL A 32 8.17 -6.66 6.09
C VAL A 32 9.34 -6.27 5.18
N GLU A 33 10.16 -7.22 4.78
CA GLU A 33 11.30 -6.98 3.90
C GLU A 33 10.89 -6.57 2.48
N ALA A 34 9.77 -7.09 1.97
CA ALA A 34 9.22 -6.66 0.68
C ALA A 34 8.75 -5.21 0.71
N ILE A 35 8.04 -4.79 1.77
CA ILE A 35 7.58 -3.41 1.95
C ILE A 35 8.77 -2.44 2.00
N LYS A 36 9.82 -2.76 2.77
CA LYS A 36 11.04 -1.95 2.86
C LYS A 36 11.70 -1.77 1.49
N ARG A 37 11.93 -2.87 0.77
CA ARG A 37 12.52 -2.84 -0.58
C ARG A 37 11.69 -2.03 -1.57
N ASP A 38 10.37 -2.12 -1.51
CA ASP A 38 9.49 -1.41 -2.42
C ASP A 38 9.48 0.10 -2.12
N ILE A 39 9.53 0.51 -0.85
CA ILE A 39 9.65 1.92 -0.45
C ILE A 39 10.99 2.50 -0.93
N GLU A 40 12.11 1.79 -0.68
CA GLU A 40 13.43 2.20 -1.13
C GLU A 40 13.54 2.28 -2.65
N TRP A 41 12.96 1.30 -3.36
CA TRP A 41 12.94 1.31 -4.82
C TRP A 41 12.15 2.49 -5.39
N LEU A 42 11.07 2.93 -4.73
CA LEU A 42 10.33 4.13 -5.09
C LEU A 42 11.11 5.43 -4.82
N GLY A 43 12.31 5.34 -4.24
CA GLY A 43 13.18 6.49 -3.95
C GLY A 43 12.85 7.17 -2.63
N PHE A 44 12.08 6.56 -1.75
CA PHE A 44 11.73 7.08 -0.45
C PHE A 44 12.65 6.56 0.65
N LYS A 45 12.77 7.37 1.70
CA LYS A 45 13.52 7.02 2.91
C LYS A 45 12.66 7.40 4.11
N TRP A 46 12.38 6.42 4.97
CA TRP A 46 11.66 6.66 6.23
C TRP A 46 12.57 7.27 7.30
N GLY A 47 11.97 7.95 8.28
CA GLY A 47 12.67 8.48 9.44
C GLY A 47 12.96 7.40 10.46
N LYS A 48 11.91 6.83 11.04
CA LYS A 48 11.99 5.72 11.99
C LYS A 48 11.32 4.48 11.41
N LEU A 49 11.88 3.30 11.71
CA LEU A 49 11.21 2.02 11.54
C LEU A 49 10.81 1.53 12.93
N VAL A 50 9.52 1.36 13.16
CA VAL A 50 8.93 0.97 14.44
C VAL A 50 7.91 -0.13 14.24
N TYR A 51 7.58 -0.81 15.31
CA TYR A 51 6.59 -1.90 15.31
C TYR A 51 5.55 -1.64 16.40
N ALA A 52 4.31 -2.02 16.17
CA ALA A 52 3.27 -1.91 17.19
C ALA A 52 3.65 -2.69 18.46
N SER A 53 4.36 -3.81 18.30
CA SER A 53 4.87 -4.61 19.42
C SER A 53 5.94 -3.92 20.28
N ASP A 54 6.57 -2.83 19.81
CA ASP A 54 7.48 -2.02 20.63
C ASP A 54 6.73 -1.36 21.78
N TYR A 55 5.44 -1.12 21.63
CA TYR A 55 4.56 -0.40 22.58
C TYR A 55 3.63 -1.33 23.37
N PHE A 56 3.74 -2.65 23.25
CA PHE A 56 2.81 -3.58 23.92
C PHE A 56 2.75 -3.39 25.44
N GLN A 57 3.86 -3.00 26.09
CA GLN A 57 3.84 -2.71 27.53
C GLN A 57 3.08 -1.40 27.83
N ASP A 58 3.36 -0.32 27.08
CA ASP A 58 2.62 0.93 27.24
C ASP A 58 1.12 0.75 26.99
N LEU A 59 0.76 -0.01 25.96
CA LEU A 59 -0.63 -0.32 25.63
C LEU A 59 -1.31 -1.14 26.74
N TRP A 60 -0.59 -2.08 27.33
CA TRP A 60 -1.07 -2.86 28.47
C TRP A 60 -1.32 -1.96 29.69
N ASP A 61 -0.36 -1.15 30.06
CA ASP A 61 -0.43 -0.23 31.20
C ASP A 61 -1.55 0.80 30.98
N PHE A 62 -1.73 1.28 29.78
CA PHE A 62 -2.84 2.14 29.40
C PHE A 62 -4.19 1.43 29.53
N ALA A 63 -4.30 0.18 29.09
CA ALA A 63 -5.52 -0.61 29.26
C ALA A 63 -5.87 -0.83 30.74
N VAL A 64 -4.87 -1.10 31.58
CA VAL A 64 -5.02 -1.17 33.06
C VAL A 64 -5.53 0.16 33.60
N TRP A 65 -5.01 1.28 33.13
CA TRP A 65 -5.51 2.60 33.52
C TRP A 65 -6.97 2.79 33.11
N CYS A 66 -7.34 2.42 31.88
CA CYS A 66 -8.73 2.50 31.40
C CYS A 66 -9.68 1.70 32.30
N ILE A 67 -9.29 0.49 32.73
CA ILE A 67 -10.09 -0.31 33.69
C ILE A 67 -10.23 0.43 35.03
N LYS A 68 -9.15 0.97 35.56
CA LYS A 68 -9.14 1.71 36.84
C LYS A 68 -10.03 2.96 36.79
N GLN A 69 -10.16 3.59 35.61
CA GLN A 69 -11.06 4.72 35.42
C GLN A 69 -12.52 4.30 35.11
N GLY A 70 -12.83 3.00 35.13
CA GLY A 70 -14.16 2.51 34.75
C GLY A 70 -14.50 2.69 33.27
N ARG A 71 -13.48 2.87 32.41
CA ARG A 71 -13.60 3.04 30.95
C ARG A 71 -13.43 1.75 30.16
N ALA A 72 -13.14 0.64 30.83
CA ALA A 72 -13.04 -0.68 30.21
C ALA A 72 -13.47 -1.77 31.19
N TYR A 73 -13.92 -2.88 30.65
CA TYR A 73 -14.36 -4.05 31.41
C TYR A 73 -14.06 -5.35 30.65
N VAL A 74 -13.87 -6.44 31.38
CA VAL A 74 -13.70 -7.77 30.77
C VAL A 74 -15.09 -8.39 30.53
N ASP A 75 -15.31 -8.84 29.31
CA ASP A 75 -16.54 -9.49 28.85
C ASP A 75 -16.26 -10.97 28.56
N GLU A 76 -17.06 -11.85 29.14
CA GLU A 76 -16.95 -13.31 29.02
C GLU A 76 -17.99 -13.92 28.05
N GLN A 77 -18.67 -13.06 27.29
CA GLN A 77 -19.64 -13.51 26.29
C GLN A 77 -18.93 -14.00 25.02
N SER A 78 -19.58 -14.90 24.29
CA SER A 78 -19.09 -15.33 22.99
C SER A 78 -19.10 -14.18 21.96
N ALA A 79 -18.25 -14.30 20.94
CA ALA A 79 -18.20 -13.32 19.86
C ALA A 79 -19.55 -13.16 19.15
N GLU A 80 -20.32 -14.25 19.00
CA GLU A 80 -21.64 -14.26 18.40
C GLU A 80 -22.65 -13.47 19.25
N THR A 81 -22.63 -13.67 20.56
CA THR A 81 -23.50 -12.95 21.50
C THR A 81 -23.19 -11.45 21.47
N ILE A 82 -21.92 -11.09 21.53
CA ILE A 82 -21.48 -9.69 21.45
C ILE A 82 -21.90 -9.06 20.12
N ALA A 83 -21.74 -9.78 18.99
CA ALA A 83 -22.14 -9.29 17.68
C ALA A 83 -23.66 -9.04 17.61
N GLN A 84 -24.47 -9.92 18.17
CA GLN A 84 -25.93 -9.74 18.26
C GLN A 84 -26.31 -8.55 19.14
N GLN A 85 -25.64 -8.38 20.29
CA GLN A 85 -25.87 -7.26 21.19
C GLN A 85 -25.49 -5.90 20.60
N LYS A 86 -24.53 -5.86 19.67
CA LYS A 86 -24.18 -4.61 18.97
C LYS A 86 -25.33 -4.02 18.17
N GLY A 87 -26.35 -4.82 17.80
CA GLY A 87 -27.48 -4.35 17.01
C GLY A 87 -27.10 -4.05 15.56
N THR A 88 -27.74 -3.05 14.96
CA THR A 88 -27.52 -2.61 13.57
C THR A 88 -27.28 -1.09 13.53
N PRO A 89 -26.84 -0.50 12.42
CA PRO A 89 -26.71 0.97 12.34
C PRO A 89 -27.99 1.74 12.66
N THR A 90 -29.15 1.13 12.46
CA THR A 90 -30.48 1.72 12.73
C THR A 90 -31.15 1.23 14.01
N THR A 91 -30.57 0.25 14.70
CA THR A 91 -31.12 -0.30 15.96
C THR A 91 -30.03 -0.23 17.02
N PRO A 92 -30.27 0.45 18.16
CA PRO A 92 -29.32 0.52 19.27
C PRO A 92 -28.90 -0.88 19.75
N GLY A 93 -27.67 -0.97 20.23
CA GLY A 93 -27.20 -2.15 20.92
C GLY A 93 -27.73 -2.27 22.34
N THR A 94 -27.47 -3.40 22.97
CA THR A 94 -27.80 -3.68 24.37
C THR A 94 -26.53 -3.88 25.20
N ASN A 95 -26.54 -3.45 26.44
CA ASN A 95 -25.40 -3.60 27.34
C ASN A 95 -25.09 -5.07 27.63
N SER A 96 -23.79 -5.39 27.69
CA SER A 96 -23.34 -6.65 28.25
C SER A 96 -23.72 -6.76 29.76
N PRO A 97 -24.09 -7.94 30.29
CA PRO A 97 -24.27 -8.15 31.72
C PRO A 97 -22.98 -7.91 32.52
N PHE A 98 -21.81 -7.93 31.87
CA PHE A 98 -20.50 -7.70 32.49
C PHE A 98 -20.03 -6.23 32.41
N ARG A 99 -20.81 -5.34 31.78
CA ARG A 99 -20.43 -3.95 31.55
C ARG A 99 -20.19 -3.16 32.83
N ASP A 100 -20.91 -3.49 33.88
CA ASP A 100 -20.84 -2.83 35.20
C ASP A 100 -20.12 -3.70 36.25
N ARG A 101 -19.26 -4.62 35.78
CA ARG A 101 -18.39 -5.45 36.62
C ARG A 101 -17.49 -4.58 37.51
N PRO A 102 -17.24 -4.97 38.78
CA PRO A 102 -16.30 -4.25 39.63
C PRO A 102 -14.92 -4.13 39.01
N VAL A 103 -14.28 -2.97 39.23
CA VAL A 103 -12.95 -2.65 38.65
C VAL A 103 -11.93 -3.71 39.04
N GLU A 104 -11.88 -4.10 40.30
CA GLU A 104 -10.94 -5.09 40.85
C GLU A 104 -11.09 -6.44 40.15
N GLU A 105 -12.32 -6.84 39.86
CA GLU A 105 -12.59 -8.10 39.14
C GLU A 105 -12.15 -8.00 37.68
N SER A 106 -12.43 -6.89 37.01
CA SER A 106 -11.96 -6.66 35.64
C SER A 106 -10.45 -6.65 35.55
N LEU A 107 -9.74 -6.05 36.51
CA LEU A 107 -8.29 -6.06 36.58
C LEU A 107 -7.76 -7.49 36.74
N ARG A 108 -8.28 -8.25 37.69
CA ARG A 108 -7.86 -9.63 37.90
C ARG A 108 -8.06 -10.50 36.64
N LEU A 109 -9.22 -10.38 36.00
CA LEU A 109 -9.51 -11.13 34.78
C LEU A 109 -8.64 -10.70 33.60
N PHE A 110 -8.33 -9.41 33.48
CA PHE A 110 -7.43 -8.91 32.44
C PHE A 110 -6.01 -9.46 32.61
N GLU A 111 -5.49 -9.53 33.82
CA GLU A 111 -4.22 -10.21 34.13
C GLU A 111 -4.29 -11.70 33.76
N GLU A 112 -5.40 -12.36 34.09
CA GLU A 112 -5.60 -13.76 33.75
C GLU A 112 -5.64 -14.03 32.25
N MET A 113 -6.17 -13.10 31.43
CA MET A 113 -6.13 -13.17 29.97
C MET A 113 -4.68 -13.31 29.43
N ASN A 114 -3.69 -12.74 30.12
CA ASN A 114 -2.28 -12.85 29.71
C ASN A 114 -1.53 -14.04 30.35
N SER A 115 -2.17 -14.82 31.19
CA SER A 115 -1.52 -15.93 31.93
C SER A 115 -1.13 -17.13 31.04
N GLY A 116 -1.63 -17.22 29.82
CA GLY A 116 -1.49 -18.38 28.94
C GLY A 116 -2.39 -19.58 29.28
N LYS A 117 -3.23 -19.46 30.35
CA LYS A 117 -4.15 -20.51 30.77
C LYS A 117 -5.57 -20.35 30.24
N MET A 118 -5.88 -19.14 29.74
CA MET A 118 -7.19 -18.80 29.22
C MET A 118 -7.32 -19.26 27.75
N GLU A 119 -8.42 -19.95 27.45
CA GLU A 119 -8.70 -20.33 26.06
C GLU A 119 -9.05 -19.12 25.18
N PRO A 120 -8.58 -19.07 23.91
CA PRO A 120 -8.98 -18.03 22.97
C PRO A 120 -10.50 -17.95 22.81
N GLY A 121 -11.02 -16.71 22.78
CA GLY A 121 -12.45 -16.44 22.60
C GLY A 121 -13.30 -16.53 23.86
N LYS A 122 -12.74 -16.89 25.02
CA LYS A 122 -13.48 -16.95 26.31
C LYS A 122 -13.66 -15.59 26.95
N MET A 123 -12.70 -14.69 26.76
CA MET A 123 -12.72 -13.36 27.33
C MET A 123 -12.15 -12.34 26.35
N VAL A 124 -12.68 -11.13 26.41
CA VAL A 124 -12.19 -9.96 25.70
C VAL A 124 -12.22 -8.75 26.64
N LEU A 125 -11.26 -7.83 26.49
CA LEU A 125 -11.36 -6.51 27.10
C LEU A 125 -12.12 -5.59 26.16
N ARG A 126 -13.15 -4.91 26.67
CA ARG A 126 -13.96 -3.96 25.90
C ARG A 126 -13.85 -2.56 26.48
N ALA A 127 -13.80 -1.56 25.63
CA ALA A 127 -14.00 -0.18 26.07
C ALA A 127 -15.46 0.03 26.45
N LYS A 128 -15.71 0.81 27.50
CA LYS A 128 -17.04 1.19 27.97
C LYS A 128 -17.38 2.57 27.43
N ILE A 129 -18.10 2.64 26.31
CA ILE A 129 -18.40 3.89 25.60
C ILE A 129 -19.93 4.09 25.51
N ASP A 130 -20.54 3.73 24.40
CA ASP A 130 -21.98 3.92 24.18
C ASP A 130 -22.57 2.85 23.26
N MET A 131 -23.36 1.95 23.83
CA MET A 131 -24.03 0.89 23.06
C MET A 131 -25.20 1.39 22.21
N ALA A 132 -25.63 2.65 22.38
CA ALA A 132 -26.69 3.27 21.59
C ALA A 132 -26.14 4.14 20.43
N SER A 133 -24.83 4.33 20.33
CA SER A 133 -24.20 5.15 19.30
C SER A 133 -24.62 4.71 17.88
N PRO A 134 -24.92 5.64 16.96
CA PRO A 134 -25.14 5.30 15.55
C PRO A 134 -23.85 4.76 14.90
N ASN A 135 -22.67 5.13 15.41
CA ASN A 135 -21.40 4.58 15.00
C ASN A 135 -21.16 3.22 15.66
N MET A 136 -21.18 2.15 14.86
CA MET A 136 -21.00 0.78 15.34
C MET A 136 -19.64 0.53 16.01
N HIS A 137 -18.60 1.34 15.67
CA HIS A 137 -17.28 1.26 16.29
C HIS A 137 -17.24 1.83 17.69
N PHE A 138 -18.23 2.65 18.07
CA PHE A 138 -18.38 3.22 19.42
C PHE A 138 -19.13 2.28 20.39
N ARG A 139 -19.75 1.20 19.88
CA ARG A 139 -20.53 0.27 20.70
C ARG A 139 -19.63 -0.71 21.43
N ASP A 140 -19.00 -0.25 22.50
CA ASP A 140 -18.09 -0.99 23.37
C ASP A 140 -17.12 -1.89 22.58
N PRO A 141 -16.16 -1.31 21.82
CA PRO A 141 -15.25 -2.05 20.95
C PRO A 141 -14.27 -2.92 21.75
N PHE A 142 -13.72 -3.92 21.10
CA PHE A 142 -12.67 -4.76 21.67
C PHE A 142 -11.35 -3.99 21.76
N MET A 143 -10.72 -4.02 22.93
CA MET A 143 -9.37 -3.50 23.17
C MET A 143 -8.32 -4.62 23.14
N TYR A 144 -8.61 -5.77 23.79
CA TYR A 144 -7.74 -6.94 23.84
C TYR A 144 -8.49 -8.24 23.62
N ARG A 145 -7.79 -9.23 23.06
CA ARG A 145 -8.26 -10.62 22.92
C ARG A 145 -7.16 -11.61 23.27
N VAL A 146 -7.54 -12.82 23.72
CA VAL A 146 -6.62 -13.93 23.98
C VAL A 146 -6.35 -14.68 22.67
N LEU A 147 -5.07 -14.95 22.37
CA LEU A 147 -4.65 -15.75 21.20
C LEU A 147 -3.77 -16.94 21.59
N ASN A 148 -3.02 -16.89 22.71
CA ASN A 148 -2.09 -17.93 23.15
C ASN A 148 -1.12 -18.38 22.05
N MET A 149 -0.50 -17.42 21.39
CA MET A 149 0.42 -17.67 20.28
C MET A 149 1.73 -16.94 20.54
N GLU A 150 2.81 -17.56 20.10
CA GLU A 150 4.11 -16.92 20.09
C GLU A 150 4.13 -15.76 19.07
N HIS A 151 4.62 -14.62 19.50
CA HIS A 151 4.81 -13.47 18.63
C HIS A 151 6.25 -13.43 18.11
N TRP A 152 6.43 -13.24 16.83
CA TRP A 152 7.72 -13.32 16.15
C TRP A 152 8.81 -12.37 16.70
N ARG A 153 8.43 -11.25 17.36
CA ARG A 153 9.37 -10.32 18.02
C ARG A 153 9.39 -10.43 19.52
N THR A 154 8.24 -10.60 20.16
CA THR A 154 8.15 -10.61 21.64
C THR A 154 8.13 -12.01 22.24
N GLY A 155 8.17 -13.07 21.41
CA GLY A 155 8.15 -14.45 21.84
C GLY A 155 6.86 -14.77 22.62
N ASN A 156 6.99 -15.48 23.74
CA ASN A 156 5.89 -15.92 24.57
C ASN A 156 5.56 -14.96 25.74
N LYS A 157 5.99 -13.68 25.63
CA LYS A 157 5.71 -12.70 26.70
C LYS A 157 4.22 -12.37 26.82
N TRP A 158 3.50 -12.42 25.69
CA TRP A 158 2.10 -12.04 25.61
C TRP A 158 1.23 -13.20 25.15
N ASN A 159 0.08 -13.36 25.77
CA ASN A 159 -0.99 -14.27 25.38
C ASN A 159 -2.28 -13.54 25.03
N ALA A 160 -2.44 -12.31 25.56
CA ALA A 160 -3.46 -11.36 25.17
C ALA A 160 -2.85 -10.26 24.30
N TYR A 161 -3.49 -9.99 23.18
CA TYR A 161 -3.01 -9.06 22.16
C TYR A 161 -3.98 -7.91 21.95
N PRO A 162 -3.47 -6.68 21.77
CA PRO A 162 -4.33 -5.53 21.51
C PRO A 162 -4.98 -5.61 20.14
N MET A 163 -6.13 -4.99 20.01
CA MET A 163 -6.83 -4.84 18.74
C MET A 163 -6.33 -3.60 18.00
N TYR A 164 -6.43 -3.61 16.67
CA TYR A 164 -5.98 -2.52 15.82
C TYR A 164 -6.51 -1.15 16.26
N ASP A 165 -7.84 -1.03 16.44
CA ASP A 165 -8.47 0.25 16.80
C ASP A 165 -7.97 0.81 18.15
N PHE A 166 -7.61 -0.08 19.08
CA PHE A 166 -7.02 0.32 20.36
C PHE A 166 -5.54 0.70 20.22
N THR A 167 -4.83 0.13 19.26
CA THR A 167 -3.37 0.32 19.11
C THR A 167 -3.02 1.55 18.29
N HIS A 168 -3.77 1.83 17.24
CA HIS A 168 -3.39 2.79 16.20
C HIS A 168 -3.14 4.20 16.75
N GLY A 169 -4.14 4.83 17.36
CA GLY A 169 -4.03 6.20 17.89
C GLY A 169 -2.99 6.34 19.00
N GLN A 170 -2.86 5.32 19.84
CA GLN A 170 -1.89 5.28 20.94
C GLN A 170 -0.45 5.19 20.42
N SER A 171 -0.21 4.34 19.41
CA SER A 171 1.10 4.26 18.77
C SER A 171 1.46 5.59 18.09
N ASP A 172 0.51 6.21 17.40
CA ASP A 172 0.71 7.52 16.79
C ASP A 172 1.10 8.59 17.84
N TYR A 173 0.41 8.58 18.97
CA TYR A 173 0.73 9.49 20.08
C TYR A 173 2.14 9.23 20.65
N LEU A 174 2.47 7.97 20.94
CA LEU A 174 3.76 7.58 21.51
C LEU A 174 4.95 7.87 20.59
N GLU A 175 4.73 7.80 19.27
CA GLU A 175 5.73 8.10 18.24
C GLU A 175 5.86 9.60 17.94
N GLY A 176 4.92 10.42 18.39
CA GLY A 176 4.86 11.85 18.09
C GLY A 176 4.40 12.12 16.64
N VAL A 177 3.58 11.25 16.09
CA VAL A 177 2.95 11.46 14.77
C VAL A 177 2.00 12.64 14.85
N THR A 178 2.04 13.53 13.87
CA THR A 178 1.12 14.68 13.78
C THR A 178 -0.01 14.41 12.79
N HIS A 179 0.27 13.71 11.69
CA HIS A 179 -0.66 13.39 10.62
C HIS A 179 -0.67 11.88 10.39
N SER A 180 -1.76 11.23 10.79
CA SER A 180 -2.02 9.82 10.56
C SER A 180 -2.84 9.69 9.28
N ILE A 181 -2.28 9.10 8.22
CA ILE A 181 -2.90 9.06 6.90
C ILE A 181 -3.37 7.64 6.62
N CYS A 182 -4.64 7.46 6.30
CA CYS A 182 -5.24 6.16 6.03
C CYS A 182 -6.27 6.22 4.89
N THR A 183 -6.85 5.09 4.54
CA THR A 183 -7.85 5.01 3.47
C THR A 183 -9.26 5.28 3.98
N LEU A 184 -10.20 5.62 3.07
CA LEU A 184 -11.60 5.98 3.39
C LEU A 184 -12.35 4.90 4.20
N GLU A 185 -11.90 3.66 4.17
CA GLU A 185 -12.49 2.59 4.99
C GLU A 185 -12.32 2.83 6.51
N PHE A 186 -11.42 3.74 6.91
CA PHE A 186 -11.21 4.14 8.30
C PHE A 186 -12.02 5.36 8.75
N VAL A 187 -12.79 5.98 7.86
CA VAL A 187 -13.69 7.09 8.24
C VAL A 187 -14.59 6.74 9.44
N PRO A 188 -15.26 5.55 9.51
CA PRO A 188 -16.04 5.19 10.68
C PRO A 188 -15.24 4.99 11.97
N HIS A 189 -13.92 4.78 11.86
CA HIS A 189 -13.01 4.59 12.99
C HIS A 189 -12.48 5.91 13.57
N HIS A 190 -12.58 7.01 12.82
CA HIS A 190 -12.01 8.33 13.15
C HIS A 190 -12.42 8.79 14.56
N GLU A 191 -13.70 8.71 14.86
CA GLU A 191 -14.26 9.12 16.16
C GLU A 191 -13.69 8.29 17.32
N LEU A 192 -13.50 6.99 17.12
CA LEU A 192 -12.88 6.09 18.10
C LEU A 192 -11.38 6.38 18.26
N TYR A 193 -10.69 6.67 17.17
CA TYR A 193 -9.30 7.11 17.18
C TYR A 193 -9.12 8.36 18.04
N ASP A 194 -9.94 9.38 17.82
CA ASP A 194 -9.92 10.64 18.57
C ASP A 194 -10.19 10.43 20.07
N LEU A 195 -11.13 9.56 20.41
CA LEU A 195 -11.45 9.21 21.79
C LEU A 195 -10.26 8.56 22.50
N PHE A 196 -9.64 7.57 21.88
CA PHE A 196 -8.50 6.87 22.47
C PHE A 196 -7.27 7.78 22.56
N VAL A 197 -7.02 8.64 21.59
CA VAL A 197 -5.96 9.66 21.67
C VAL A 197 -6.22 10.63 22.84
N THR A 198 -7.45 11.04 23.06
CA THR A 198 -7.84 11.84 24.24
C THR A 198 -7.51 11.09 25.54
N TRP A 199 -7.90 9.83 25.66
CA TRP A 199 -7.68 9.04 26.88
C TRP A 199 -6.20 8.79 27.16
N ILE A 200 -5.35 8.56 26.15
CA ILE A 200 -3.93 8.34 26.38
C ILE A 200 -3.23 9.65 26.82
N LYS A 201 -3.66 10.81 26.30
CA LYS A 201 -3.18 12.11 26.77
C LYS A 201 -3.55 12.35 28.24
N GLU A 202 -4.78 12.04 28.63
CA GLU A 202 -5.19 12.10 30.03
C GLU A 202 -4.35 11.16 30.92
N TRP A 203 -4.10 9.94 30.46
CA TRP A 203 -3.24 8.99 31.18
C TRP A 203 -1.82 9.52 31.38
N LYS A 204 -1.27 10.21 30.41
CA LYS A 204 0.07 10.84 30.50
C LYS A 204 0.06 12.18 31.26
N GLY A 205 -1.09 12.62 31.77
CA GLY A 205 -1.24 13.86 32.56
C GLY A 205 -1.38 15.13 31.72
N GLU A 206 -1.59 15.00 30.42
CA GLU A 206 -1.80 16.12 29.51
C GLU A 206 -3.30 16.51 29.48
N THR A 207 -3.78 17.13 30.54
CA THR A 207 -5.20 17.49 30.69
C THR A 207 -5.51 18.90 30.19
N GLU A 208 -4.50 19.77 30.09
CA GLU A 208 -4.64 21.11 29.52
C GLU A 208 -4.30 21.07 28.03
N ASN A 209 -5.13 21.69 27.18
CA ASN A 209 -4.95 21.77 25.75
C ASN A 209 -4.87 20.39 25.04
N ILE A 210 -5.77 19.48 25.40
CA ILE A 210 -5.82 18.12 24.82
C ILE A 210 -5.86 18.16 23.27
N GLU A 211 -6.45 19.16 22.66
CA GLU A 211 -6.52 19.34 21.21
C GLU A 211 -5.20 19.79 20.58
N ASP A 212 -4.28 20.35 21.35
CA ASP A 212 -2.99 20.80 20.86
C ASP A 212 -2.02 19.63 20.75
N ASN A 213 -1.21 19.61 19.68
CA ASN A 213 -0.14 18.65 19.47
C ASN A 213 -0.57 17.16 19.54
N ARG A 214 -1.86 16.84 19.25
CA ARG A 214 -2.31 15.47 19.14
C ARG A 214 -2.19 14.96 17.70
N PRO A 215 -1.97 13.67 17.50
CA PRO A 215 -2.11 13.08 16.18
C PRO A 215 -3.54 13.25 15.65
N ARG A 216 -3.65 13.49 14.35
CA ARG A 216 -4.95 13.63 13.67
C ARG A 216 -5.00 12.66 12.50
N GLN A 217 -6.11 11.96 12.36
CA GLN A 217 -6.35 11.05 11.26
C GLN A 217 -6.90 11.79 10.04
N PHE A 218 -6.37 11.46 8.86
CA PHE A 218 -6.79 11.99 7.57
C PHE A 218 -7.00 10.83 6.61
N GLU A 219 -8.17 10.78 5.99
CA GLU A 219 -8.54 9.70 5.09
C GLU A 219 -8.54 10.15 3.63
N PHE A 220 -8.14 9.24 2.76
CA PHE A 220 -8.10 9.44 1.33
C PHE A 220 -8.59 8.19 0.58
N ASN A 221 -8.90 8.35 -0.71
CA ASN A 221 -9.33 7.24 -1.55
C ASN A 221 -8.19 6.25 -1.79
N LYS A 222 -8.52 4.97 -1.77
CA LYS A 222 -7.60 3.93 -2.24
C LYS A 222 -7.48 3.96 -3.77
N LEU A 223 -6.34 3.51 -4.29
CA LEU A 223 -6.16 3.34 -5.73
C LEU A 223 -7.01 2.17 -6.23
N ASN A 224 -7.97 2.46 -7.11
CA ASN A 224 -8.71 1.47 -7.87
C ASN A 224 -8.39 1.66 -9.36
N LEU A 225 -8.04 0.57 -10.03
CA LEU A 225 -7.74 0.52 -11.47
C LEU A 225 -8.75 -0.38 -12.18
N ASN A 226 -9.25 0.06 -13.33
CA ASN A 226 -10.05 -0.82 -14.18
C ASN A 226 -9.21 -2.01 -14.68
N TYR A 227 -9.86 -3.11 -15.01
CA TYR A 227 -9.23 -4.36 -15.48
C TYR A 227 -8.11 -4.90 -14.58
N THR A 228 -8.06 -4.48 -13.31
CA THR A 228 -6.97 -4.83 -12.39
C THR A 228 -7.51 -5.33 -11.06
N LEU A 229 -7.09 -6.51 -10.66
CA LEU A 229 -7.46 -7.10 -9.38
C LEU A 229 -6.52 -6.59 -8.28
N MET A 230 -7.03 -5.73 -7.36
CA MET A 230 -6.22 -5.10 -6.30
C MET A 230 -6.34 -5.78 -4.93
N SER A 231 -7.17 -6.82 -4.81
CA SER A 231 -7.40 -7.50 -3.52
C SER A 231 -6.26 -8.45 -3.16
N LYS A 232 -5.54 -8.18 -2.05
CA LYS A 232 -4.49 -9.07 -1.53
C LYS A 232 -4.98 -10.52 -1.36
N ARG A 233 -6.20 -10.71 -0.82
CA ARG A 233 -6.76 -12.04 -0.61
C ARG A 233 -6.92 -12.83 -1.90
N ASN A 234 -7.39 -12.17 -2.96
CA ASN A 234 -7.57 -12.81 -4.26
C ASN A 234 -6.22 -13.05 -4.97
N LEU A 235 -5.27 -12.10 -4.85
CA LEU A 235 -3.91 -12.28 -5.39
C LEU A 235 -3.17 -13.42 -4.70
N LEU A 236 -3.39 -13.62 -3.39
CA LEU A 236 -2.82 -14.72 -2.63
C LEU A 236 -3.29 -16.09 -3.17
N ILE A 237 -4.54 -16.19 -3.63
CA ILE A 237 -5.06 -17.42 -4.25
C ILE A 237 -4.26 -17.75 -5.51
N LEU A 238 -4.02 -16.76 -6.38
CA LEU A 238 -3.23 -16.95 -7.61
C LEU A 238 -1.82 -17.48 -7.32
N THR A 239 -1.20 -16.98 -6.25
CA THR A 239 0.13 -17.42 -5.82
C THR A 239 0.10 -18.84 -5.23
N LYS A 240 -0.88 -19.15 -4.37
CA LYS A 240 -1.01 -20.46 -3.72
C LYS A 240 -1.36 -21.58 -4.71
N GLU A 241 -2.17 -21.27 -5.70
CA GLU A 241 -2.57 -22.22 -6.75
C GLU A 241 -1.55 -22.31 -7.92
N ASN A 242 -0.40 -21.63 -7.78
CA ASN A 242 0.66 -21.58 -8.80
C ASN A 242 0.18 -21.09 -10.18
N VAL A 243 -0.85 -20.24 -10.24
CA VAL A 243 -1.29 -19.58 -11.48
C VAL A 243 -0.26 -18.54 -11.92
N VAL A 244 0.44 -17.96 -10.96
CA VAL A 244 1.56 -17.04 -11.14
C VAL A 244 2.79 -17.55 -10.41
N ASN A 245 3.99 -17.12 -10.83
CA ASN A 245 5.27 -17.60 -10.28
C ASN A 245 5.61 -17.01 -8.90
N GLY A 246 4.81 -16.09 -8.38
CA GLY A 246 5.02 -15.44 -7.09
C GLY A 246 4.48 -14.02 -7.09
N TRP A 247 4.73 -13.29 -6.01
CA TRP A 247 4.28 -11.92 -5.84
C TRP A 247 4.93 -10.92 -6.82
N ASP A 248 6.09 -11.25 -7.36
CA ASP A 248 6.84 -10.45 -8.32
C ASP A 248 6.58 -10.86 -9.78
N ASP A 249 5.61 -11.75 -10.03
CA ASP A 249 5.21 -12.09 -11.40
C ASP A 249 4.77 -10.83 -12.16
N PRO A 250 5.25 -10.60 -13.40
CA PRO A 250 4.89 -9.39 -14.18
C PRO A 250 3.40 -9.21 -14.45
N ARG A 251 2.60 -10.25 -14.26
CA ARG A 251 1.12 -10.20 -14.37
C ARG A 251 0.46 -9.67 -13.11
N MET A 252 1.20 -9.62 -11.98
CA MET A 252 0.68 -9.16 -10.70
C MET A 252 0.74 -7.63 -10.58
N PRO A 253 -0.29 -6.96 -10.03
CA PRO A 253 -0.32 -5.52 -9.83
C PRO A 253 0.39 -5.11 -8.52
N THR A 254 1.38 -5.86 -8.10
CA THR A 254 2.26 -5.54 -6.98
C THR A 254 3.37 -4.60 -7.45
N ILE A 255 3.95 -3.81 -6.56
CA ILE A 255 5.08 -2.91 -6.91
C ILE A 255 6.22 -3.73 -7.52
N CYS A 256 6.57 -4.86 -6.92
CA CYS A 256 7.62 -5.74 -7.45
C CYS A 256 7.25 -6.37 -8.80
N GLY A 257 5.98 -6.72 -9.05
CA GLY A 257 5.50 -7.22 -10.34
C GLY A 257 5.54 -6.13 -11.43
N ILE A 258 5.07 -4.93 -11.12
CA ILE A 258 5.11 -3.77 -12.01
C ILE A 258 6.55 -3.39 -12.34
N ARG A 259 7.46 -3.42 -11.36
CA ARG A 259 8.90 -3.22 -11.56
C ARG A 259 9.47 -4.23 -12.56
N ARG A 260 9.14 -5.52 -12.44
CA ARG A 260 9.57 -6.55 -13.40
C ARG A 260 8.98 -6.37 -14.80
N ARG A 261 7.82 -5.73 -14.93
CA ARG A 261 7.27 -5.33 -16.23
C ARG A 261 8.01 -4.18 -16.90
N GLY A 262 8.91 -3.48 -16.19
CA GLY A 262 9.70 -2.37 -16.71
C GLY A 262 9.18 -0.98 -16.37
N TYR A 263 8.22 -0.85 -15.46
CA TYR A 263 7.82 0.45 -14.94
C TYR A 263 8.93 1.00 -14.03
N SER A 264 9.21 2.28 -14.16
CA SER A 264 10.15 3.00 -13.32
C SER A 264 9.46 3.59 -12.07
N PRO A 265 10.19 3.87 -10.99
CA PRO A 265 9.66 4.61 -9.85
C PRO A 265 9.03 5.93 -10.26
N GLU A 266 9.71 6.69 -11.11
CA GLU A 266 9.26 8.01 -11.59
C GLU A 266 7.95 7.91 -12.36
N SER A 267 7.78 6.88 -13.19
CA SER A 267 6.52 6.68 -13.93
C SER A 267 5.34 6.38 -13.00
N ILE A 268 5.57 5.61 -11.94
CA ILE A 268 4.54 5.30 -10.94
C ILE A 268 4.17 6.56 -10.15
N LEU A 269 5.17 7.31 -9.68
CA LEU A 269 4.94 8.55 -8.94
C LEU A 269 4.23 9.59 -9.80
N LYS A 270 4.64 9.76 -11.07
CA LYS A 270 3.99 10.66 -12.03
C LYS A 270 2.53 10.28 -12.26
N PHE A 271 2.24 8.98 -12.38
CA PHE A 271 0.87 8.50 -12.48
C PHE A 271 0.05 8.86 -11.22
N ILE A 272 0.57 8.57 -10.01
CA ILE A 272 -0.11 8.90 -8.76
C ILE A 272 -0.37 10.41 -8.63
N ASP A 273 0.62 11.23 -8.96
CA ASP A 273 0.45 12.69 -8.95
C ASP A 273 -0.62 13.17 -9.94
N SER A 274 -0.72 12.51 -11.11
CA SER A 274 -1.69 12.87 -12.15
C SER A 274 -3.14 12.60 -11.78
N ILE A 275 -3.40 11.54 -11.01
CA ILE A 275 -4.76 11.20 -10.54
C ILE A 275 -5.15 11.97 -9.29
N GLY A 276 -4.16 12.43 -8.52
CA GLY A 276 -4.36 13.17 -7.28
C GLY A 276 -4.97 12.34 -6.15
N TYR A 277 -5.31 13.02 -5.06
CA TYR A 277 -5.92 12.43 -3.86
C TYR A 277 -7.27 13.08 -3.61
N THR A 278 -8.27 12.26 -3.33
CA THR A 278 -9.63 12.71 -3.07
C THR A 278 -10.23 12.00 -1.87
N THR A 279 -11.33 12.53 -1.35
CA THR A 279 -12.14 11.90 -0.30
C THR A 279 -13.30 11.08 -0.89
N PHE A 280 -13.27 10.79 -2.19
CA PHE A 280 -14.28 10.00 -2.89
C PHE A 280 -13.62 8.81 -3.58
N ASP A 281 -14.27 7.65 -3.55
CA ASP A 281 -13.83 6.50 -4.32
C ASP A 281 -13.87 6.82 -5.82
N ALA A 282 -12.75 6.58 -6.49
CA ALA A 282 -12.59 6.77 -7.91
C ALA A 282 -12.03 5.51 -8.57
N LEU A 283 -12.52 5.18 -9.77
CA LEU A 283 -11.98 4.14 -10.62
C LEU A 283 -11.13 4.80 -11.71
N ASN A 284 -9.82 4.55 -11.70
CA ASN A 284 -8.89 5.13 -12.65
C ASN A 284 -8.64 4.17 -13.83
N ASP A 285 -8.42 4.73 -15.02
CA ASP A 285 -8.07 3.94 -16.19
C ASP A 285 -6.59 3.51 -16.11
N ILE A 286 -6.33 2.20 -16.24
CA ILE A 286 -4.98 1.63 -16.29
C ILE A 286 -4.12 2.27 -17.39
N LYS A 287 -4.74 2.75 -18.47
CA LYS A 287 -4.06 3.45 -19.55
C LYS A 287 -3.35 4.73 -19.13
N LEU A 288 -3.81 5.38 -18.05
CA LEU A 288 -3.11 6.55 -17.49
C LEU A 288 -1.73 6.15 -16.92
N MET A 289 -1.68 5.01 -16.25
CA MET A 289 -0.43 4.45 -15.74
C MET A 289 0.50 4.03 -16.88
N GLU A 290 -0.04 3.41 -17.95
CA GLU A 290 0.72 3.07 -19.15
C GLU A 290 1.23 4.31 -19.90
N ALA A 291 0.43 5.37 -19.95
CA ALA A 291 0.84 6.65 -20.54
C ALA A 291 1.97 7.31 -19.76
N ALA A 292 1.91 7.29 -18.42
CA ALA A 292 2.98 7.80 -17.57
C ALA A 292 4.30 7.03 -17.77
N ALA A 293 4.22 5.69 -17.88
CA ALA A 293 5.37 4.84 -18.15
C ALA A 293 5.97 5.14 -19.55
N ARG A 294 5.12 5.29 -20.58
CA ARG A 294 5.56 5.62 -21.92
C ARG A 294 6.26 6.98 -21.96
N GLN A 295 5.72 7.97 -21.29
CA GLN A 295 6.31 9.30 -21.25
C GLN A 295 7.68 9.27 -20.56
N ASP A 296 7.80 8.62 -19.41
CA ASP A 296 9.06 8.50 -18.68
C ASP A 296 10.11 7.73 -19.49
N LEU A 297 9.73 6.62 -20.11
CA LEU A 297 10.64 5.82 -20.93
C LEU A 297 11.08 6.56 -22.21
N ASN A 298 10.20 7.36 -22.82
CA ASN A 298 10.57 8.19 -23.97
C ASN A 298 11.68 9.20 -23.62
N GLU A 299 11.67 9.72 -22.40
CA GLU A 299 12.68 10.67 -21.93
C GLU A 299 14.02 10.00 -21.59
N ARG A 300 13.99 8.80 -20.98
CA ARG A 300 15.17 8.22 -20.30
C ARG A 300 15.71 6.93 -20.88
N ALA A 301 14.86 6.14 -21.54
CA ALA A 301 15.27 4.81 -21.99
C ALA A 301 16.20 4.87 -23.20
N THR A 302 17.21 4.00 -23.19
CA THR A 302 18.03 3.77 -24.37
C THR A 302 17.16 3.25 -25.52
N ARG A 303 17.24 3.93 -26.67
CA ARG A 303 16.49 3.54 -27.88
C ARG A 303 17.34 2.61 -28.73
N VAL A 304 16.81 1.43 -28.99
CA VAL A 304 17.43 0.43 -29.85
C VAL A 304 16.48 0.05 -30.98
N SER A 305 17.05 -0.28 -32.15
CA SER A 305 16.29 -0.87 -33.24
C SER A 305 16.45 -2.37 -33.22
N ALA A 306 15.33 -3.10 -33.33
CA ALA A 306 15.32 -4.55 -33.45
C ALA A 306 14.45 -4.94 -34.64
N VAL A 307 14.89 -5.94 -35.39
CA VAL A 307 14.14 -6.55 -36.49
C VAL A 307 13.85 -7.99 -36.09
N LEU A 308 12.59 -8.31 -35.83
CA LEU A 308 12.15 -9.58 -35.27
C LEU A 308 11.73 -10.58 -36.38
N ASP A 309 11.04 -10.09 -37.43
CA ASP A 309 10.67 -10.85 -38.61
C ASP A 309 11.32 -10.21 -39.85
N PRO A 310 12.60 -10.54 -40.12
CA PRO A 310 13.41 -9.83 -41.08
C PRO A 310 13.03 -10.13 -42.53
N VAL A 311 12.98 -9.06 -43.31
CA VAL A 311 12.94 -9.11 -44.81
C VAL A 311 14.15 -8.39 -45.33
N LYS A 312 14.83 -9.03 -46.25
CA LYS A 312 16.00 -8.42 -46.93
C LYS A 312 15.54 -7.36 -47.92
N LEU A 313 16.10 -6.17 -47.77
CA LEU A 313 15.93 -5.05 -48.70
C LEU A 313 17.24 -4.86 -49.49
N ILE A 314 17.16 -4.89 -50.83
CA ILE A 314 18.32 -4.69 -51.71
C ILE A 314 18.11 -3.38 -52.46
N ILE A 315 19.05 -2.44 -52.28
CA ILE A 315 19.06 -1.15 -52.97
C ILE A 315 19.83 -1.30 -54.25
N THR A 316 19.14 -1.50 -55.38
CA THR A 316 19.74 -1.89 -56.67
C THR A 316 20.67 -0.86 -57.30
N ASN A 317 20.47 0.41 -56.99
CA ASN A 317 21.34 1.51 -57.46
C ASN A 317 22.43 1.89 -56.45
N TYR A 318 22.61 1.17 -55.36
CA TYR A 318 23.74 1.33 -54.43
C TYR A 318 24.90 0.42 -54.88
N PRO A 319 26.17 0.94 -54.95
CA PRO A 319 27.28 0.15 -55.43
C PRO A 319 27.53 -1.13 -54.62
N GLU A 320 27.83 -2.22 -55.33
CA GLU A 320 28.11 -3.49 -54.71
C GLU A 320 29.45 -3.46 -53.96
N GLY A 321 29.46 -4.04 -52.74
CA GLY A 321 30.66 -4.07 -51.90
C GLY A 321 31.02 -2.76 -51.22
N GLN A 322 30.25 -1.68 -51.42
CA GLN A 322 30.45 -0.43 -50.73
C GLN A 322 29.58 -0.31 -49.50
N SER A 323 30.08 0.40 -48.51
CA SER A 323 29.35 0.80 -47.30
C SER A 323 29.78 2.19 -46.87
N GLU A 324 28.92 2.87 -46.15
CA GLU A 324 29.20 4.18 -45.58
C GLU A 324 28.77 4.21 -44.10
N GLU A 325 29.46 5.05 -43.34
CA GLU A 325 29.14 5.30 -41.96
C GLU A 325 28.23 6.53 -41.87
N LEU A 326 27.06 6.35 -41.23
CA LEU A 326 26.09 7.42 -41.02
C LEU A 326 25.93 7.68 -39.54
N GLU A 327 25.92 8.95 -39.17
CA GLU A 327 25.71 9.36 -37.77
C GLU A 327 24.23 9.55 -37.49
N VAL A 328 23.73 8.88 -36.47
CA VAL A 328 22.32 8.90 -36.07
C VAL A 328 22.17 9.35 -34.62
N VAL A 329 21.26 10.26 -34.39
CA VAL A 329 20.94 10.76 -33.03
C VAL A 329 20.37 9.63 -32.17
N ASN A 330 20.91 9.45 -30.96
CA ASN A 330 20.47 8.43 -30.02
C ASN A 330 19.02 8.63 -29.59
N ASN A 331 18.64 9.86 -29.27
CA ASN A 331 17.28 10.23 -28.92
C ASN A 331 16.89 11.55 -29.61
N PRO A 332 15.95 11.55 -30.57
CA PRO A 332 15.51 12.76 -31.23
C PRO A 332 14.91 13.84 -30.32
N GLU A 333 14.35 13.43 -29.16
CA GLU A 333 13.77 14.32 -28.14
C GLU A 333 14.85 14.89 -27.21
N ARG A 334 16.04 14.28 -27.19
CA ARG A 334 17.17 14.64 -26.36
C ARG A 334 18.49 14.56 -27.19
N PRO A 335 18.73 15.51 -28.07
CA PRO A 335 19.95 15.51 -28.88
C PRO A 335 21.25 15.51 -28.07
N GLU A 336 21.19 16.01 -26.82
CA GLU A 336 22.30 16.00 -25.87
C GLU A 336 22.75 14.58 -25.45
N ASP A 337 21.93 13.54 -25.66
CA ASP A 337 22.32 12.14 -25.43
C ASP A 337 23.33 11.65 -26.49
N GLY A 338 23.70 12.50 -27.44
CA GLY A 338 24.69 12.21 -28.44
C GLY A 338 24.19 11.38 -29.62
N THR A 339 25.15 10.82 -30.36
CA THR A 339 24.93 10.10 -31.59
C THR A 339 25.60 8.73 -31.55
N HIS A 340 25.26 7.86 -32.48
CA HIS A 340 25.97 6.61 -32.76
C HIS A 340 26.09 6.42 -34.27
N THR A 341 27.09 5.65 -34.65
CA THR A 341 27.36 5.33 -36.07
C THR A 341 26.60 4.06 -36.46
N ILE A 342 25.92 4.11 -37.61
CA ILE A 342 25.35 2.95 -38.28
C ILE A 342 26.05 2.72 -39.60
N ILE A 343 26.15 1.45 -40.04
CA ILE A 343 26.72 1.12 -41.36
C ILE A 343 25.57 0.97 -42.36
N PHE A 344 25.60 1.78 -43.41
CA PHE A 344 24.65 1.69 -44.50
C PHE A 344 25.31 1.01 -45.72
N SER A 345 24.59 0.07 -46.32
CA SER A 345 25.09 -0.68 -47.47
C SER A 345 23.96 -1.05 -48.44
N ARG A 346 24.30 -1.69 -49.55
CA ARG A 346 23.35 -2.20 -50.53
C ARG A 346 22.32 -3.15 -49.96
N GLU A 347 22.68 -3.97 -48.97
CA GLU A 347 21.81 -4.96 -48.33
C GLU A 347 21.45 -4.52 -46.90
N LEU A 348 20.16 -4.41 -46.66
CA LEU A 348 19.61 -4.04 -45.35
C LEU A 348 18.56 -5.02 -44.94
N TRP A 349 18.20 -4.96 -43.66
CA TRP A 349 17.12 -5.76 -43.09
C TRP A 349 16.05 -4.83 -42.52
N ILE A 350 14.79 -5.08 -42.93
CA ILE A 350 13.61 -4.36 -42.44
C ILE A 350 12.63 -5.35 -41.81
N GLU A 351 11.72 -4.84 -40.98
CA GLU A 351 10.64 -5.64 -40.42
C GLU A 351 9.64 -6.00 -41.56
N ARG A 352 9.16 -7.24 -41.60
CA ARG A 352 8.17 -7.68 -42.60
C ARG A 352 6.91 -6.82 -42.59
N SER A 353 6.50 -6.34 -41.43
CA SER A 353 5.35 -5.43 -41.27
C SER A 353 5.57 -4.06 -41.91
N ASP A 354 6.82 -3.69 -42.26
CA ASP A 354 7.15 -2.42 -42.89
C ASP A 354 6.95 -2.43 -44.41
N PHE A 355 6.66 -3.61 -45.01
CA PHE A 355 6.45 -3.74 -46.44
C PHE A 355 5.12 -4.46 -46.75
N LYS A 356 4.36 -3.92 -47.72
CA LYS A 356 3.18 -4.58 -48.31
C LYS A 356 3.19 -4.41 -49.84
N ILE A 357 2.85 -5.49 -50.56
CA ILE A 357 2.68 -5.42 -52.04
C ILE A 357 1.35 -4.70 -52.36
N ASP A 358 0.29 -5.05 -51.63
CA ASP A 358 -1.07 -4.50 -51.79
C ASP A 358 -1.50 -3.82 -50.48
N PRO A 359 -1.20 -2.53 -50.31
CA PRO A 359 -1.46 -1.83 -49.07
C PRO A 359 -2.92 -1.37 -48.97
N ASP A 360 -3.50 -1.42 -47.78
CA ASP A 360 -4.74 -0.74 -47.49
C ASP A 360 -4.56 0.80 -47.42
N LYS A 361 -5.64 1.57 -47.48
CA LYS A 361 -5.60 3.05 -47.54
C LYS A 361 -4.91 3.71 -46.34
N LYS A 362 -4.77 3.00 -45.21
CA LYS A 362 -4.14 3.51 -43.98
C LYS A 362 -2.68 3.12 -43.86
N PHE A 363 -2.17 2.27 -44.77
CA PHE A 363 -0.78 1.84 -44.73
C PHE A 363 0.15 2.95 -45.20
N PHE A 364 1.02 3.38 -44.35
CA PHE A 364 1.89 4.54 -44.57
C PHE A 364 3.37 4.17 -44.76
N ARG A 365 3.75 2.88 -44.65
CA ARG A 365 5.12 2.39 -44.78
C ARG A 365 5.46 2.06 -46.24
N MET A 366 6.39 1.18 -46.47
CA MET A 366 6.93 0.86 -47.80
C MET A 366 5.98 -0.02 -48.64
N TYR A 367 5.72 0.37 -49.87
CA TYR A 367 5.01 -0.41 -50.87
C TYR A 367 5.42 -0.03 -52.30
N PRO A 368 5.13 -0.84 -53.34
CA PRO A 368 5.50 -0.54 -54.72
C PRO A 368 5.03 0.84 -55.17
N GLY A 369 5.93 1.61 -55.79
CA GLY A 369 5.64 2.93 -56.28
C GLY A 369 5.65 4.07 -55.26
N LYS A 370 5.94 3.79 -53.99
CA LYS A 370 6.03 4.81 -52.96
C LYS A 370 7.50 5.10 -52.57
N GLU A 371 7.85 6.36 -52.56
CA GLU A 371 9.10 6.82 -51.96
C GLU A 371 9.03 6.67 -50.43
N THR A 372 10.07 6.09 -49.85
CA THR A 372 10.11 5.80 -48.41
C THR A 372 11.48 6.13 -47.85
N ARG A 373 11.49 6.94 -46.79
CA ARG A 373 12.71 7.28 -46.07
C ARG A 373 13.16 6.12 -45.19
N LEU A 374 14.43 5.73 -45.32
CA LEU A 374 15.08 4.82 -44.38
C LEU A 374 15.58 5.60 -43.18
N LYS A 375 15.13 5.23 -41.98
CA LYS A 375 15.41 5.93 -40.72
C LYS A 375 16.94 5.99 -40.49
N GLY A 376 17.45 7.19 -40.29
CA GLY A 376 18.88 7.41 -40.05
C GLY A 376 19.77 7.42 -41.29
N ALA A 377 19.18 7.25 -42.49
CA ALA A 377 19.89 7.25 -43.75
C ALA A 377 19.18 8.19 -44.76
N TYR A 378 18.71 7.66 -45.87
CA TYR A 378 18.15 8.39 -47.00
C TYR A 378 16.62 8.40 -47.02
#